data_8a3ec2b917e6b32ca778c3ba5a5dd745
#
_entry.id   8a3ec2b917e6b32ca778c3ba5a5dd745
#
_cell.length_a   1.000
_cell.length_b   1.000
_cell.length_c   1.000
_cell.angle_alpha   90.00
_cell.angle_beta   90.00
_cell.angle_gamma   90.00
#
_symmetry.space_group_name_H-M   'P 1'
#
loop_
_entity.id
_entity.type
_entity.pdbx_description
1 polymer ?
#
loop_
_entity_poly.entity_id
_entity_poly.type
_entity_poly.pdbx_seq_one_letter_code
_entity_poly.pdbx_strand_id
1 'polypeptide(L)'
;EEWRELAGMLNSSCLQHLTIHPRIGKQMYKGEVDMETFHEVYDALRIPIIYNGDITGMEQIASLSERFPNLHGIMMGRGLLARPTLARECIQGKEMHTQERMDILMQMHQDMLDYCTRKYKADSQILLHIHAFWEFQESQLERKTWKKIMKAGNMKNYLEAIRKISFSDLT
;
A
#
# COMPACT_ATOMS: atom_id res chain seq x y z
N GLU A 1 -13.64 25.15 -6.21
CA GLU A 1 -14.67 25.55 -7.21
C GLU A 1 -14.65 24.65 -8.46
N GLU A 2 -13.47 24.33 -9.01
CA GLU A 2 -13.33 23.51 -10.24
C GLU A 2 -13.99 22.12 -10.15
N TRP A 3 -13.91 21.45 -9.02
CA TRP A 3 -14.50 20.12 -8.88
C TRP A 3 -16.05 20.13 -8.95
N ARG A 4 -16.73 21.24 -8.61
CA ARG A 4 -18.20 21.34 -8.66
C ARG A 4 -18.72 21.37 -10.09
N GLU A 5 -18.03 22.05 -11.01
CA GLU A 5 -18.34 22.03 -12.42
C GLU A 5 -18.11 20.63 -13.00
N LEU A 6 -16.99 20.00 -12.62
CA LEU A 6 -16.66 18.65 -13.02
C LEU A 6 -17.70 17.62 -12.52
N ALA A 7 -18.25 17.78 -11.30
CA ALA A 7 -19.26 16.88 -10.74
C ALA A 7 -20.55 16.85 -11.57
N GLY A 8 -20.98 18.02 -12.11
CA GLY A 8 -22.13 18.10 -13.01
C GLY A 8 -21.91 17.30 -14.31
N MET A 9 -20.74 17.41 -14.91
CA MET A 9 -20.36 16.66 -16.11
C MET A 9 -20.27 15.16 -15.83
N LEU A 10 -19.63 14.79 -14.73
CA LEU A 10 -19.47 13.38 -14.31
C LEU A 10 -20.82 12.73 -14.05
N ASN A 11 -21.73 13.39 -13.35
CA ASN A 11 -23.08 12.87 -13.06
C ASN A 11 -23.93 12.66 -14.34
N SER A 12 -23.56 13.30 -15.44
CA SER A 12 -24.21 13.13 -16.74
C SER A 12 -23.53 12.07 -17.61
N SER A 13 -22.45 11.47 -17.12
CA SER A 13 -21.67 10.48 -17.84
C SER A 13 -22.18 9.05 -17.58
N CYS A 14 -21.77 8.11 -18.44
CA CYS A 14 -22.08 6.66 -18.26
C CYS A 14 -20.97 5.91 -17.53
N LEU A 15 -20.27 6.54 -16.56
CA LEU A 15 -19.22 5.88 -15.81
C LEU A 15 -19.80 4.85 -14.85
N GLN A 16 -19.19 3.67 -14.78
CA GLN A 16 -19.59 2.62 -13.83
C GLN A 16 -19.18 2.94 -12.40
N HIS A 17 -18.02 3.57 -12.22
CA HIS A 17 -17.51 4.04 -10.93
C HIS A 17 -16.45 5.11 -11.17
N LEU A 18 -16.11 5.84 -10.13
CA LEU A 18 -15.05 6.84 -10.11
C LEU A 18 -14.12 6.60 -8.92
N THR A 19 -12.82 6.51 -9.17
CA THR A 19 -11.84 6.49 -8.09
C THR A 19 -11.37 7.90 -7.79
N ILE A 20 -11.49 8.33 -6.53
CA ILE A 20 -11.11 9.65 -6.07
C ILE A 20 -9.93 9.55 -5.11
N HIS A 21 -8.86 10.28 -5.43
CA HIS A 21 -7.72 10.49 -4.54
C HIS A 21 -7.75 11.94 -4.07
N PRO A 22 -8.18 12.21 -2.81
CA PRO A 22 -8.37 13.57 -2.31
C PRO A 22 -7.03 14.21 -1.94
N ARG A 23 -6.28 14.58 -2.96
CA ARG A 23 -4.98 15.19 -2.84
C ARG A 23 -4.70 16.14 -3.99
N ILE A 24 -4.07 17.26 -3.72
CA ILE A 24 -3.62 18.19 -4.77
C ILE A 24 -2.42 17.54 -5.48
N GLY A 25 -2.41 17.52 -6.81
CA GLY A 25 -1.37 16.89 -7.61
C GLY A 25 0.07 17.31 -7.25
N LYS A 26 0.26 18.58 -6.85
CA LYS A 26 1.56 19.10 -6.40
C LYS A 26 2.06 18.49 -5.08
N GLN A 27 1.18 17.97 -4.23
CA GLN A 27 1.57 17.31 -2.98
C GLN A 27 2.24 15.96 -3.23
N MET A 28 1.98 15.33 -4.37
CA MET A 28 2.37 13.94 -4.63
C MET A 28 1.92 13.02 -3.48
N TYR A 29 2.88 12.52 -2.68
CA TYR A 29 2.59 11.67 -1.51
C TYR A 29 2.92 12.34 -0.17
N LYS A 30 3.13 13.65 -0.16
CA LYS A 30 3.43 14.44 1.05
C LYS A 30 2.18 15.06 1.64
N GLY A 31 2.13 15.19 2.97
CA GLY A 31 0.98 15.76 3.68
C GLY A 31 -0.21 14.79 3.76
N GLU A 32 -1.30 15.26 4.29
CA GLU A 32 -2.52 14.50 4.53
C GLU A 32 -3.48 14.59 3.33
N VAL A 33 -4.40 13.64 3.25
CA VAL A 33 -5.52 13.66 2.31
C VAL A 33 -6.57 14.68 2.77
N ASP A 34 -7.18 15.39 1.82
CA ASP A 34 -8.23 16.39 2.08
C ASP A 34 -9.59 15.69 2.22
N MET A 35 -9.91 15.31 3.45
CA MET A 35 -11.16 14.60 3.77
C MET A 35 -12.39 15.53 3.79
N GLU A 36 -12.20 16.84 3.87
CA GLU A 36 -13.31 17.81 3.79
C GLU A 36 -13.79 17.94 2.35
N THR A 37 -12.86 18.21 1.43
CA THR A 37 -13.16 18.22 -0.01
C THR A 37 -13.68 16.85 -0.48
N PHE A 38 -13.13 15.75 0.04
CA PHE A 38 -13.65 14.40 -0.30
C PHE A 38 -15.13 14.25 0.09
N HIS A 39 -15.51 14.71 1.27
CA HIS A 39 -16.90 14.66 1.76
C HIS A 39 -17.84 15.47 0.85
N GLU A 40 -17.46 16.70 0.50
CA GLU A 40 -18.25 17.52 -0.42
C GLU A 40 -18.44 16.83 -1.79
N VAL A 41 -17.39 16.22 -2.33
CA VAL A 41 -17.43 15.49 -3.61
C VAL A 41 -18.28 14.24 -3.50
N TYR A 42 -18.17 13.51 -2.39
CA TYR A 42 -18.97 12.31 -2.13
C TYR A 42 -20.46 12.59 -2.11
N ASP A 43 -20.89 13.69 -1.48
CA ASP A 43 -22.30 14.11 -1.42
C ASP A 43 -22.83 14.63 -2.77
N ALA A 44 -21.96 15.22 -3.59
CA ALA A 44 -22.34 15.81 -4.87
C ALA A 44 -22.42 14.80 -6.02
N LEU A 45 -21.69 13.68 -5.94
CA LEU A 45 -21.63 12.67 -6.99
C LEU A 45 -22.72 11.59 -6.80
N ARG A 46 -23.34 11.23 -7.92
CA ARG A 46 -24.30 10.11 -8.01
C ARG A 46 -23.67 8.83 -8.55
N ILE A 47 -22.43 8.91 -8.98
CA ILE A 47 -21.64 7.79 -9.51
C ILE A 47 -21.09 7.01 -8.33
N PRO A 48 -21.02 5.65 -8.39
CA PRO A 48 -20.36 4.84 -7.38
C PRO A 48 -18.90 5.28 -7.18
N ILE A 49 -18.53 5.62 -5.93
CA ILE A 49 -17.20 6.18 -5.62
C ILE A 49 -16.33 5.11 -4.98
N ILE A 50 -15.10 5.00 -5.48
CA ILE A 50 -14.00 4.25 -4.86
C ILE A 50 -13.05 5.27 -4.21
N TYR A 51 -12.83 5.15 -2.91
CA TYR A 51 -11.87 5.98 -2.20
C TYR A 51 -10.43 5.48 -2.44
N ASN A 52 -9.50 6.37 -2.69
CA ASN A 52 -8.06 6.08 -2.73
C ASN A 52 -7.30 7.11 -1.91
N GLY A 53 -6.69 6.70 -0.80
CA GLY A 53 -5.86 7.62 0.01
C GLY A 53 -5.33 6.98 1.28
N ASP A 54 -4.03 6.88 1.41
CA ASP A 54 -3.22 6.55 2.61
C ASP A 54 -3.78 5.47 3.56
N ILE A 55 -4.39 4.43 3.01
CA ILE A 55 -4.91 3.30 3.77
C ILE A 55 -3.76 2.34 4.07
N THR A 56 -3.45 2.16 5.35
CA THR A 56 -2.37 1.29 5.85
C THR A 56 -2.81 0.31 6.92
N GLY A 57 -4.05 0.41 7.42
CA GLY A 57 -4.59 -0.44 8.47
C GLY A 57 -6.10 -0.63 8.40
N MET A 58 -6.59 -1.63 9.13
CA MET A 58 -8.01 -1.99 9.19
C MET A 58 -8.88 -0.89 9.84
N GLU A 59 -8.35 -0.20 10.85
CA GLU A 59 -9.07 0.87 11.55
C GLU A 59 -9.45 2.02 10.61
N GLN A 60 -8.56 2.37 9.68
CA GLN A 60 -8.84 3.39 8.68
C GLN A 60 -9.97 2.97 7.74
N ILE A 61 -10.01 1.69 7.36
CA ILE A 61 -11.08 1.14 6.52
C ILE A 61 -12.41 1.14 7.25
N ALA A 62 -12.42 0.72 8.52
CA ALA A 62 -13.63 0.75 9.37
C ALA A 62 -14.17 2.18 9.51
N SER A 63 -13.29 3.14 9.86
CA SER A 63 -13.66 4.56 9.97
C SER A 63 -14.19 5.15 8.66
N LEU A 64 -13.60 4.81 7.52
CA LEU A 64 -14.09 5.23 6.21
C LEU A 64 -15.46 4.64 5.90
N SER A 65 -15.66 3.36 6.17
CA SER A 65 -16.92 2.68 5.91
C SER A 65 -18.06 3.21 6.80
N GLU A 66 -17.75 3.59 8.03
CA GLU A 66 -18.69 4.24 8.94
C GLU A 66 -19.06 5.65 8.46
N ARG A 67 -18.04 6.43 8.08
CA ARG A 67 -18.24 7.83 7.65
C ARG A 67 -18.88 7.94 6.26
N PHE A 68 -18.59 6.99 5.37
CA PHE A 68 -19.07 6.99 3.98
C PHE A 68 -19.67 5.62 3.61
N PRO A 69 -20.86 5.31 4.12
CA PRO A 69 -21.46 3.96 4.02
C PRO A 69 -21.83 3.53 2.60
N ASN A 70 -21.92 4.46 1.66
CA ASN A 70 -22.24 4.17 0.25
C ASN A 70 -21.00 4.14 -0.66
N LEU A 71 -19.79 4.06 -0.09
CA LEU A 71 -18.61 3.82 -0.91
C LEU A 71 -18.74 2.49 -1.66
N HIS A 72 -18.48 2.54 -2.96
CA HIS A 72 -18.44 1.35 -3.80
C HIS A 72 -17.24 0.46 -3.49
N GLY A 73 -16.15 1.07 -3.02
CA GLY A 73 -14.93 0.35 -2.64
C GLY A 73 -13.84 1.26 -2.13
N ILE A 74 -12.74 0.62 -1.72
CA ILE A 74 -11.51 1.28 -1.26
C ILE A 74 -10.34 0.74 -2.09
N MET A 75 -9.61 1.65 -2.72
CA MET A 75 -8.38 1.33 -3.45
C MET A 75 -7.18 1.53 -2.55
N MET A 76 -6.40 0.48 -2.36
CA MET A 76 -5.18 0.51 -1.56
C MET A 76 -3.96 0.32 -2.47
N GLY A 77 -3.00 1.25 -2.39
CA GLY A 77 -1.72 1.16 -3.11
C GLY A 77 -0.59 0.76 -2.16
N ARG A 78 0.14 1.74 -1.67
CA ARG A 78 1.31 1.56 -0.78
C ARG A 78 1.02 0.74 0.47
N GLY A 79 -0.19 0.84 1.03
CA GLY A 79 -0.59 0.03 2.17
C GLY A 79 -0.55 -1.47 1.89
N LEU A 80 -0.98 -1.93 0.70
CA LEU A 80 -0.86 -3.34 0.30
C LEU A 80 0.58 -3.75 -0.02
N LEU A 81 1.40 -2.83 -0.53
CA LEU A 81 2.82 -3.11 -0.73
C LEU A 81 3.54 -3.27 0.62
N ALA A 82 3.18 -2.45 1.61
CA ALA A 82 3.72 -2.55 2.96
C ALA A 82 3.16 -3.75 3.76
N ARG A 83 1.86 -4.02 3.64
CA ARG A 83 1.18 -5.12 4.35
C ARG A 83 0.33 -5.92 3.35
N PRO A 84 0.93 -6.89 2.64
CA PRO A 84 0.24 -7.64 1.59
C PRO A 84 -1.01 -8.39 2.06
N THR A 85 -1.08 -8.71 3.33
CA THR A 85 -2.21 -9.40 3.97
C THR A 85 -3.40 -8.50 4.28
N LEU A 86 -3.24 -7.16 4.22
CA LEU A 86 -4.23 -6.19 4.69
C LEU A 86 -5.62 -6.38 4.05
N ALA A 87 -5.69 -6.60 2.74
CA ALA A 87 -6.96 -6.78 2.06
C ALA A 87 -7.70 -8.05 2.56
N ARG A 88 -6.97 -9.15 2.76
CA ARG A 88 -7.52 -10.40 3.30
C ARG A 88 -7.99 -10.22 4.74
N GLU A 89 -7.22 -9.53 5.56
CA GLU A 89 -7.56 -9.23 6.95
C GLU A 89 -8.85 -8.39 7.03
N CYS A 90 -8.98 -7.38 6.17
CA CYS A 90 -10.18 -6.57 6.09
C CYS A 90 -11.43 -7.37 5.70
N ILE A 91 -11.31 -8.26 4.69
CA ILE A 91 -12.41 -9.13 4.25
C ILE A 91 -12.82 -10.10 5.38
N GLN A 92 -11.86 -10.60 6.14
CA GLN A 92 -12.10 -11.53 7.24
C GLN A 92 -12.50 -10.83 8.56
N GLY A 93 -12.39 -9.49 8.64
CA GLY A 93 -12.65 -8.71 9.85
C GLY A 93 -11.71 -9.03 11.02
N LYS A 94 -10.55 -9.61 10.73
CA LYS A 94 -9.60 -10.08 11.74
C LYS A 94 -8.16 -9.91 11.27
N GLU A 95 -7.32 -9.38 12.15
CA GLU A 95 -5.87 -9.33 11.91
C GLU A 95 -5.27 -10.74 11.88
N MET A 96 -4.34 -10.93 10.98
CA MET A 96 -3.55 -12.14 10.86
C MET A 96 -2.46 -12.19 11.93
N HIS A 97 -2.14 -13.37 12.41
CA HIS A 97 -1.03 -13.53 13.34
C HIS A 97 0.30 -13.06 12.75
N THR A 98 1.13 -12.44 13.58
CA THR A 98 2.43 -11.89 13.17
C THR A 98 3.30 -12.93 12.46
N GLN A 99 3.33 -14.18 12.94
CA GLN A 99 4.08 -15.26 12.29
C GLN A 99 3.56 -15.54 10.89
N GLU A 100 2.25 -15.66 10.71
CA GLU A 100 1.64 -15.91 9.39
C GLU A 100 1.90 -14.74 8.40
N ARG A 101 1.85 -13.50 8.89
CA ARG A 101 2.21 -12.31 8.11
C ARG A 101 3.67 -12.35 7.65
N MET A 102 4.58 -12.75 8.56
CA MET A 102 6.00 -12.90 8.24
C MET A 102 6.22 -14.00 7.19
N ASP A 103 5.58 -15.14 7.36
CA ASP A 103 5.72 -16.28 6.43
C ASP A 103 5.28 -15.87 5.01
N ILE A 104 4.16 -15.15 4.89
CA ILE A 104 3.68 -14.62 3.61
C ILE A 104 4.68 -13.60 3.03
N LEU A 105 5.16 -12.66 3.84
CA LEU A 105 6.13 -11.65 3.41
C LEU A 105 7.42 -12.32 2.89
N MET A 106 7.94 -13.30 3.62
CA MET A 106 9.15 -14.01 3.27
C MET A 106 8.96 -14.89 2.01
N GLN A 107 7.78 -15.48 1.83
CA GLN A 107 7.46 -16.20 0.59
C GLN A 107 7.42 -15.25 -0.61
N MET A 108 6.75 -14.10 -0.49
CA MET A 108 6.74 -13.08 -1.56
C MET A 108 8.16 -12.58 -1.88
N HIS A 109 8.97 -12.35 -0.84
CA HIS A 109 10.38 -11.99 -1.02
C HIS A 109 11.15 -13.09 -1.80
N GLN A 110 10.97 -14.37 -1.44
CA GLN A 110 11.66 -15.46 -2.12
C GLN A 110 11.24 -15.55 -3.59
N ASP A 111 9.95 -15.45 -3.88
CA ASP A 111 9.43 -15.46 -5.25
C ASP A 111 10.00 -14.31 -6.08
N MET A 112 10.10 -13.11 -5.49
CA MET A 112 10.70 -11.95 -6.14
C MET A 112 12.21 -12.15 -6.37
N LEU A 113 12.93 -12.68 -5.38
CA LEU A 113 14.37 -12.97 -5.49
C LEU A 113 14.63 -14.00 -6.60
N ASP A 114 13.85 -15.06 -6.66
CA ASP A 114 13.94 -16.10 -7.69
C ASP A 114 13.64 -15.54 -9.09
N TYR A 115 12.65 -14.65 -9.19
CA TYR A 115 12.38 -13.94 -10.44
C TYR A 115 13.58 -13.07 -10.86
N CYS A 116 14.10 -12.26 -9.94
CA CYS A 116 15.23 -11.38 -10.22
C CYS A 116 16.51 -12.14 -10.61
N THR A 117 16.81 -13.24 -9.91
CA THR A 117 17.99 -14.07 -10.21
C THR A 117 17.90 -14.80 -11.56
N ARG A 118 16.69 -15.16 -11.98
CA ARG A 118 16.48 -15.71 -13.34
C ARG A 118 16.59 -14.66 -14.44
N LYS A 119 16.15 -13.44 -14.16
CA LYS A 119 16.06 -12.35 -15.15
C LYS A 119 17.36 -11.59 -15.31
N TYR A 120 18.09 -11.36 -14.24
CA TYR A 120 19.30 -10.52 -14.21
C TYR A 120 20.52 -11.36 -13.90
N LYS A 121 21.63 -11.05 -14.57
CA LYS A 121 22.92 -11.76 -14.37
C LYS A 121 23.85 -11.06 -13.37
N ALA A 122 23.70 -9.75 -13.23
CA ALA A 122 24.57 -8.95 -12.36
C ALA A 122 23.91 -8.73 -10.99
N ASP A 123 24.64 -8.99 -9.91
CA ASP A 123 24.19 -8.77 -8.54
C ASP A 123 23.64 -7.37 -8.30
N SER A 124 24.26 -6.35 -8.91
CA SER A 124 23.80 -4.96 -8.78
C SER A 124 22.38 -4.74 -9.33
N GLN A 125 22.04 -5.42 -10.42
CA GLN A 125 20.67 -5.34 -10.98
C GLN A 125 19.67 -6.09 -10.11
N ILE A 126 20.04 -7.25 -9.59
CA ILE A 126 19.20 -8.02 -8.65
C ILE A 126 18.93 -7.18 -7.41
N LEU A 127 19.97 -6.61 -6.79
CA LEU A 127 19.85 -5.77 -5.61
C LEU A 127 18.98 -4.53 -5.84
N LEU A 128 19.11 -3.88 -7.00
CA LEU A 128 18.29 -2.72 -7.33
C LEU A 128 16.79 -3.05 -7.27
N HIS A 129 16.38 -4.18 -7.84
CA HIS A 129 14.98 -4.57 -7.88
C HIS A 129 14.48 -5.15 -6.55
N ILE A 130 15.31 -5.92 -5.85
CA ILE A 130 14.90 -6.51 -4.59
C ILE A 130 14.86 -5.48 -3.45
N HIS A 131 15.71 -4.45 -3.47
CA HIS A 131 15.63 -3.33 -2.54
C HIS A 131 14.31 -2.56 -2.71
N ALA A 132 13.82 -2.40 -3.94
CA ALA A 132 12.51 -1.78 -4.18
C ALA A 132 11.36 -2.53 -3.50
N PHE A 133 11.44 -3.86 -3.37
CA PHE A 133 10.48 -4.63 -2.56
C PHE A 133 10.55 -4.22 -1.07
N TRP A 134 11.76 -4.11 -0.51
CA TRP A 134 11.96 -3.77 0.90
C TRP A 134 11.71 -2.30 1.22
N GLU A 135 11.71 -1.41 0.25
CA GLU A 135 11.43 0.01 0.44
C GLU A 135 10.07 0.24 1.10
N PHE A 136 9.06 -0.55 0.73
CA PHE A 136 7.73 -0.47 1.31
C PHE A 136 7.59 -1.16 2.67
N GLN A 137 8.58 -1.92 3.12
CA GLN A 137 8.56 -2.67 4.36
C GLN A 137 9.16 -1.90 5.56
N GLU A 138 9.55 -0.64 5.39
CA GLU A 138 10.15 0.17 6.47
C GLU A 138 9.25 0.25 7.70
N SER A 139 7.93 0.38 7.50
CA SER A 139 6.95 0.47 8.59
C SER A 139 6.57 -0.88 9.20
N GLN A 140 6.96 -1.99 8.60
CA GLN A 140 6.62 -3.33 9.04
C GLN A 140 7.77 -4.05 9.75
N LEU A 141 8.99 -3.55 9.63
CA LEU A 141 10.18 -4.16 10.19
C LEU A 141 10.85 -3.24 11.21
N GLU A 142 11.55 -3.85 12.18
CA GLU A 142 12.46 -3.10 13.05
C GLU A 142 13.44 -2.30 12.19
N ARG A 143 13.54 -0.99 12.46
CA ARG A 143 14.33 -0.04 11.67
C ARG A 143 15.80 -0.45 11.48
N LYS A 144 16.38 -1.13 12.47
CA LYS A 144 17.77 -1.61 12.41
C LYS A 144 17.92 -2.76 11.41
N THR A 145 17.00 -3.68 11.41
CA THR A 145 16.92 -4.81 10.47
C THR A 145 16.68 -4.30 9.04
N TRP A 146 15.67 -3.46 8.86
CA TRP A 146 15.40 -2.84 7.55
C TRP A 146 16.61 -2.08 6.98
N LYS A 147 17.30 -1.27 7.81
CA LYS A 147 18.50 -0.55 7.37
C LYS A 147 19.65 -1.47 6.96
N LYS A 148 19.82 -2.64 7.59
CA LYS A 148 20.86 -3.61 7.19
C LYS A 148 20.56 -4.17 5.81
N ILE A 149 19.29 -4.49 5.54
CA ILE A 149 18.85 -4.98 4.22
C ILE A 149 19.11 -3.92 3.16
N MET A 150 18.63 -2.70 3.35
CA MET A 150 18.72 -1.60 2.39
C MET A 150 20.16 -1.12 2.12
N LYS A 151 21.09 -1.31 3.07
CA LYS A 151 22.49 -0.94 2.93
C LYS A 151 23.38 -2.05 2.37
N ALA A 152 22.84 -3.23 2.11
CA ALA A 152 23.60 -4.35 1.57
C ALA A 152 24.05 -4.05 0.14
N GLY A 153 25.35 -3.82 -0.06
CA GLY A 153 25.95 -3.48 -1.37
C GLY A 153 26.32 -4.69 -2.24
N ASN A 154 26.13 -5.91 -1.75
CA ASN A 154 26.35 -7.15 -2.50
C ASN A 154 25.42 -8.27 -2.02
N MET A 155 25.24 -9.30 -2.84
CA MET A 155 24.32 -10.39 -2.57
C MET A 155 24.67 -11.17 -1.29
N LYS A 156 25.94 -11.33 -0.97
CA LYS A 156 26.37 -12.01 0.26
C LYS A 156 25.84 -11.29 1.50
N ASN A 157 26.11 -10.00 1.61
CA ASN A 157 25.64 -9.18 2.76
C ASN A 157 24.13 -9.10 2.81
N TYR A 158 23.47 -9.01 1.65
CA TYR A 158 22.03 -9.02 1.52
C TYR A 158 21.43 -10.32 2.10
N LEU A 159 21.89 -11.48 1.65
CA LEU A 159 21.39 -12.77 2.11
C LEU A 159 21.69 -13.01 3.60
N GLU A 160 22.82 -12.51 4.11
CA GLU A 160 23.12 -12.53 5.55
C GLU A 160 22.14 -11.67 6.37
N ALA A 161 21.72 -10.52 5.82
CA ALA A 161 20.72 -9.67 6.46
C ALA A 161 19.34 -10.34 6.48
N ILE A 162 18.92 -10.92 5.35
CA ILE A 162 17.64 -11.64 5.22
C ILE A 162 17.56 -12.83 6.20
N ARG A 163 18.60 -13.65 6.30
CA ARG A 163 18.65 -14.81 7.20
C ARG A 163 18.50 -14.45 8.69
N LYS A 164 18.71 -13.21 9.04
CA LYS A 164 18.61 -12.71 10.44
C LYS A 164 17.24 -12.13 10.76
N ILE A 165 16.34 -12.04 9.78
CA ILE A 165 14.96 -11.62 10.02
C ILE A 165 14.26 -12.69 10.85
N SER A 166 13.60 -12.26 11.91
CA SER A 166 12.75 -13.09 12.73
C SER A 166 11.35 -12.47 12.87
N PHE A 167 10.37 -13.21 13.33
CA PHE A 167 9.02 -12.67 13.55
C PHE A 167 8.98 -11.52 14.58
N SER A 168 9.96 -11.44 15.48
CA SER A 168 10.12 -10.34 16.43
C SER A 168 10.56 -9.03 15.77
N ASP A 169 10.99 -9.06 14.51
CA ASP A 169 11.34 -7.87 13.73
C ASP A 169 10.11 -7.20 13.08
N LEU A 170 8.93 -7.85 13.07
CA LEU A 170 7.69 -7.20 12.63
C LEU A 170 7.15 -6.27 13.72
N THR A 171 6.78 -5.06 13.31
CA THR A 171 6.15 -4.02 14.12
C THR A 171 4.65 -3.94 13.90
#